data_cdd596bc6472ae0fd054ae2eaf939845
#
_entry.id   cdd596bc6472ae0fd054ae2eaf939845
#
_cell.length_a   1.000
_cell.length_b   1.000
_cell.length_c   1.000
_cell.angle_alpha   90.00
_cell.angle_beta   90.00
_cell.angle_gamma   90.00
#
_symmetry.space_group_name_H-M   'P 1'
#
loop_
_entity.id
_entity.type
_entity.pdbx_description
1 polymer ?
#
loop_
_entity_poly.entity_id
_entity_poly.type
_entity_poly.pdbx_seq_one_letter_code
_entity_poly.pdbx_strand_id
1 'polypeptide(L)'
;MEHQAHVSSGGYDALAHEFMLRRDPTIGVATVREWARALPPGGAVLDLGCGPGVPISQVLIEDGLAVYGVDSSPTMVAAFRKRFPQAHVTCEVVEDSGFFGRTFDAVVAWGLLFLLPAAAQEALIHRVASVLHTGGRFLFTSPKQACTWTDVLTGRQSTSLGSEGYRTTLVAAGLALLTEHQDEAENHYYDARKP
;
A
#
# COMPACT_ATOMS: atom_id res chain seq x y z
N MET A 1 -15.23 -18.84 24.93
CA MET A 1 -14.73 -17.46 25.07
C MET A 1 -13.90 -17.18 23.81
N GLU A 2 -14.55 -16.61 22.80
CA GLU A 2 -13.88 -16.25 21.57
C GLU A 2 -13.03 -15.00 21.83
N HIS A 3 -11.72 -15.17 21.73
CA HIS A 3 -10.78 -14.05 21.63
C HIS A 3 -10.99 -13.42 20.25
N GLN A 4 -11.88 -12.42 20.16
CA GLN A 4 -11.84 -11.48 19.04
C GLN A 4 -10.53 -10.70 19.17
N ALA A 5 -9.53 -11.10 18.41
CA ALA A 5 -8.37 -10.28 18.19
C ALA A 5 -8.85 -8.95 17.60
N HIS A 6 -8.78 -7.87 18.37
CA HIS A 6 -9.04 -6.53 17.87
C HIS A 6 -7.98 -6.18 16.83
N VAL A 7 -8.29 -6.41 15.58
CA VAL A 7 -7.48 -5.92 14.44
C VAL A 7 -7.52 -4.39 14.53
N SER A 8 -6.38 -3.77 14.83
CA SER A 8 -6.31 -2.31 14.95
C SER A 8 -6.26 -1.69 13.56
N SER A 9 -7.41 -1.25 13.06
CA SER A 9 -7.54 -0.53 11.77
C SER A 9 -7.02 0.90 11.80
N GLY A 10 -6.30 1.31 12.86
CA GLY A 10 -5.87 2.70 13.00
C GLY A 10 -7.00 3.73 13.11
N GLY A 11 -8.24 3.28 13.35
CA GLY A 11 -9.43 4.14 13.37
C GLY A 11 -10.13 4.27 12.02
N TYR A 12 -9.55 3.76 10.93
CA TYR A 12 -10.14 3.83 9.58
C TYR A 12 -11.43 3.03 9.44
N ASP A 13 -11.63 1.94 10.18
CA ASP A 13 -12.85 1.16 10.08
C ASP A 13 -14.09 1.96 10.50
N ALA A 14 -13.98 2.76 11.58
CA ALA A 14 -15.07 3.63 12.04
C ALA A 14 -15.41 4.74 11.01
N LEU A 15 -14.46 5.12 10.18
CA LEU A 15 -14.59 6.18 9.17
C LEU A 15 -14.70 5.63 7.74
N ALA A 16 -14.79 4.31 7.59
CA ALA A 16 -14.71 3.66 6.28
C ALA A 16 -15.74 4.19 5.28
N HIS A 17 -16.99 4.39 5.70
CA HIS A 17 -18.03 4.92 4.83
C HIS A 17 -17.75 6.36 4.38
N GLU A 18 -17.32 7.22 5.29
CA GLU A 18 -16.98 8.62 5.00
C GLU A 18 -15.77 8.69 4.07
N PHE A 19 -14.74 7.87 4.32
CA PHE A 19 -13.56 7.75 3.46
C PHE A 19 -13.96 7.35 2.04
N MET A 20 -14.79 6.30 1.87
CA MET A 20 -15.23 5.84 0.56
C MET A 20 -16.04 6.88 -0.22
N LEU A 21 -16.84 7.71 0.49
CA LEU A 21 -17.64 8.78 -0.14
C LEU A 21 -16.80 9.98 -0.58
N ARG A 22 -15.73 10.29 0.15
CA ARG A 22 -14.89 11.48 -0.11
C ARG A 22 -13.73 11.19 -1.06
N ARG A 23 -13.39 9.93 -1.27
CA ARG A 23 -12.24 9.56 -2.08
C ARG A 23 -12.49 9.83 -3.55
N ASP A 24 -11.62 10.64 -4.16
CA ASP A 24 -11.60 10.81 -5.61
C ASP A 24 -11.09 9.51 -6.27
N PRO A 25 -11.90 8.86 -7.13
CA PRO A 25 -11.53 7.59 -7.75
C PRO A 25 -10.52 7.74 -8.89
N THR A 26 -10.07 8.95 -9.21
CA THR A 26 -9.16 9.22 -10.33
C THR A 26 -7.73 9.51 -9.90
N ILE A 27 -7.53 9.96 -8.66
CA ILE A 27 -6.20 10.32 -8.13
C ILE A 27 -5.28 9.11 -8.12
N GLY A 28 -4.08 9.27 -8.72
CA GLY A 28 -3.04 8.26 -8.79
C GLY A 28 -3.23 7.19 -9.87
N VAL A 29 -4.39 7.16 -10.54
CA VAL A 29 -4.70 6.16 -11.58
C VAL A 29 -3.70 6.20 -12.72
N ALA A 30 -3.41 7.38 -13.26
CA ALA A 30 -2.47 7.54 -14.37
C ALA A 30 -1.05 7.10 -13.98
N THR A 31 -0.61 7.50 -12.80
CA THR A 31 0.70 7.16 -12.25
C THR A 31 0.86 5.66 -12.03
N VAL A 32 -0.12 5.01 -11.39
CA VAL A 32 -0.06 3.57 -11.12
C VAL A 32 -0.17 2.77 -12.42
N ARG A 33 -1.02 3.19 -13.37
CA ARG A 33 -1.12 2.54 -14.68
C ARG A 33 0.19 2.61 -15.47
N GLU A 34 0.86 3.77 -15.49
CA GLU A 34 2.17 3.91 -16.13
C GLU A 34 3.22 3.02 -15.47
N TRP A 35 3.26 3.00 -14.14
CA TRP A 35 4.16 2.12 -13.39
C TRP A 35 3.90 0.63 -13.67
N ALA A 36 2.62 0.23 -13.75
CA ALA A 36 2.20 -1.15 -13.98
C ALA A 36 2.63 -1.70 -15.36
N ARG A 37 2.85 -0.83 -16.37
CA ARG A 37 3.36 -1.23 -17.69
C ARG A 37 4.73 -1.93 -17.66
N ALA A 38 5.52 -1.70 -16.63
CA ALA A 38 6.82 -2.36 -16.46
C ALA A 38 6.70 -3.73 -15.79
N LEU A 39 5.50 -4.16 -15.39
CA LEU A 39 5.26 -5.47 -14.77
C LEU A 39 4.98 -6.55 -15.84
N PRO A 40 5.25 -7.82 -15.53
CA PRO A 40 4.92 -8.89 -16.45
C PRO A 40 3.41 -9.02 -16.65
N PRO A 41 2.92 -9.37 -17.85
CA PRO A 41 1.50 -9.61 -18.08
C PRO A 41 0.95 -10.68 -17.12
N GLY A 42 -0.18 -10.40 -16.45
CA GLY A 42 -0.75 -11.29 -15.44
C GLY A 42 0.04 -11.36 -14.13
N GLY A 43 1.03 -10.49 -13.95
CA GLY A 43 1.90 -10.46 -12.77
C GLY A 43 1.11 -10.32 -11.47
N ALA A 44 1.62 -10.93 -10.40
CA ALA A 44 1.02 -10.88 -9.07
C ALA A 44 1.43 -9.59 -8.34
N VAL A 45 0.46 -8.79 -7.93
CA VAL A 45 0.67 -7.53 -7.20
C VAL A 45 0.05 -7.61 -5.81
N LEU A 46 0.84 -7.33 -4.78
CA LEU A 46 0.37 -7.16 -3.42
C LEU A 46 0.01 -5.68 -3.20
N ASP A 47 -1.24 -5.40 -2.82
CA ASP A 47 -1.73 -4.05 -2.49
C ASP A 47 -1.91 -3.95 -0.97
N LEU A 48 -1.01 -3.22 -0.32
CA LEU A 48 -0.97 -3.01 1.12
C LEU A 48 -1.76 -1.76 1.51
N GLY A 49 -2.74 -1.92 2.41
CA GLY A 49 -3.70 -0.88 2.73
C GLY A 49 -4.66 -0.66 1.56
N CYS A 50 -5.10 -1.75 0.93
CA CYS A 50 -5.88 -1.69 -0.32
C CYS A 50 -7.24 -0.99 -0.18
N GLY A 51 -7.73 -0.80 1.06
CA GLY A 51 -9.05 -0.22 1.30
C GLY A 51 -10.16 -0.94 0.55
N PRO A 52 -11.11 -0.21 -0.08
CA PRO A 52 -12.19 -0.80 -0.87
C PRO A 52 -11.73 -1.20 -2.29
N GLY A 53 -10.43 -1.14 -2.59
CA GLY A 53 -9.81 -1.45 -3.86
C GLY A 53 -9.87 -0.34 -4.91
N VAL A 54 -10.37 0.84 -4.57
CA VAL A 54 -10.50 1.99 -5.50
C VAL A 54 -9.62 3.14 -4.99
N PRO A 55 -8.80 3.74 -5.87
CA PRO A 55 -8.65 3.47 -7.30
C PRO A 55 -7.57 2.43 -7.64
N ILE A 56 -6.67 2.08 -6.72
CA ILE A 56 -5.39 1.42 -7.02
C ILE A 56 -5.58 -0.04 -7.45
N SER A 57 -6.18 -0.89 -6.62
CA SER A 57 -6.46 -2.28 -7.01
C SER A 57 -7.30 -2.34 -8.28
N GLN A 58 -8.25 -1.42 -8.46
CA GLN A 58 -9.10 -1.37 -9.64
C GLN A 58 -8.28 -1.22 -10.93
N VAL A 59 -7.40 -0.23 -10.99
CA VAL A 59 -6.58 0.02 -12.19
C VAL A 59 -5.65 -1.15 -12.48
N LEU A 60 -5.08 -1.78 -11.46
CA LEU A 60 -4.21 -2.96 -11.62
C LEU A 60 -5.00 -4.16 -12.18
N ILE A 61 -6.22 -4.40 -11.69
CA ILE A 61 -7.10 -5.46 -12.16
C ILE A 61 -7.54 -5.19 -13.61
N GLU A 62 -7.93 -3.95 -13.94
CA GLU A 62 -8.30 -3.52 -15.29
C GLU A 62 -7.17 -3.72 -16.30
N ASP A 63 -5.91 -3.54 -15.86
CA ASP A 63 -4.71 -3.76 -16.67
C ASP A 63 -4.27 -5.26 -16.70
N GLY A 64 -5.10 -6.16 -16.15
CA GLY A 64 -4.91 -7.62 -16.26
C GLY A 64 -3.94 -8.22 -15.25
N LEU A 65 -3.61 -7.52 -14.16
CA LEU A 65 -2.73 -8.03 -13.10
C LEU A 65 -3.52 -8.82 -12.04
N ALA A 66 -2.88 -9.78 -11.40
CA ALA A 66 -3.46 -10.57 -10.32
C ALA A 66 -3.23 -9.85 -8.97
N VAL A 67 -4.28 -9.21 -8.45
CA VAL A 67 -4.19 -8.39 -7.23
C VAL A 67 -4.49 -9.20 -5.97
N TYR A 68 -3.67 -8.99 -4.94
CA TYR A 68 -3.77 -9.54 -3.60
C TYR A 68 -3.79 -8.37 -2.60
N GLY A 69 -4.96 -8.07 -2.06
CA GLY A 69 -5.17 -6.94 -1.14
C GLY A 69 -5.01 -7.32 0.33
N VAL A 70 -4.40 -6.44 1.10
CA VAL A 70 -4.36 -6.53 2.57
C VAL A 70 -4.88 -5.21 3.14
N ASP A 71 -5.89 -5.28 4.00
CA ASP A 71 -6.40 -4.12 4.74
C ASP A 71 -6.88 -4.54 6.12
N SER A 72 -6.72 -3.69 7.11
CA SER A 72 -7.11 -3.98 8.49
C SER A 72 -8.57 -3.64 8.81
N SER A 73 -9.29 -2.97 7.92
CA SER A 73 -10.70 -2.61 8.09
C SER A 73 -11.64 -3.68 7.53
N PRO A 74 -12.43 -4.37 8.36
CA PRO A 74 -13.44 -5.33 7.89
C PRO A 74 -14.42 -4.69 6.90
N THR A 75 -14.81 -3.42 7.12
CA THR A 75 -15.73 -2.69 6.26
C THR A 75 -15.12 -2.45 4.87
N MET A 76 -13.85 -2.05 4.80
CA MET A 76 -13.12 -1.86 3.55
C MET A 76 -12.97 -3.18 2.79
N VAL A 77 -12.55 -4.24 3.48
CA VAL A 77 -12.39 -5.58 2.90
C VAL A 77 -13.72 -6.14 2.37
N ALA A 78 -14.84 -5.91 3.07
CA ALA A 78 -16.16 -6.31 2.59
C ALA A 78 -16.53 -5.55 1.30
N ALA A 79 -16.25 -4.25 1.22
CA ALA A 79 -16.47 -3.45 0.01
C ALA A 79 -15.58 -3.92 -1.15
N PHE A 80 -14.30 -4.23 -0.88
CA PHE A 80 -13.37 -4.79 -1.85
C PHE A 80 -13.90 -6.11 -2.44
N ARG A 81 -14.25 -7.08 -1.60
CA ARG A 81 -14.80 -8.40 -2.03
C ARG A 81 -16.05 -8.27 -2.89
N LYS A 82 -16.92 -7.34 -2.53
CA LYS A 82 -18.15 -7.08 -3.31
C LYS A 82 -17.84 -6.53 -4.69
N ARG A 83 -16.82 -5.68 -4.82
CA ARG A 83 -16.45 -5.02 -6.07
C ARG A 83 -15.60 -5.92 -6.98
N PHE A 84 -14.69 -6.67 -6.38
CA PHE A 84 -13.72 -7.52 -7.09
C PHE A 84 -13.78 -8.98 -6.60
N PRO A 85 -14.87 -9.72 -6.88
CA PRO A 85 -15.09 -11.05 -6.34
C PRO A 85 -14.06 -12.09 -6.80
N GLN A 86 -13.29 -11.79 -7.86
CA GLN A 86 -12.23 -12.67 -8.39
C GLN A 86 -10.84 -12.33 -7.84
N ALA A 87 -10.67 -11.19 -7.17
CA ALA A 87 -9.40 -10.82 -6.56
C ALA A 87 -9.29 -11.37 -5.13
N HIS A 88 -8.04 -11.55 -4.68
CA HIS A 88 -7.78 -12.01 -3.32
C HIS A 88 -7.71 -10.83 -2.36
N VAL A 89 -8.35 -10.93 -1.19
CA VAL A 89 -8.21 -9.92 -0.13
C VAL A 89 -8.32 -10.56 1.25
N THR A 90 -7.44 -10.16 2.16
CA THR A 90 -7.45 -10.57 3.57
C THR A 90 -7.63 -9.37 4.50
N CYS A 91 -8.31 -9.61 5.64
CA CYS A 91 -8.52 -8.60 6.68
C CYS A 91 -7.48 -8.80 7.77
N GLU A 92 -6.34 -8.11 7.64
CA GLU A 92 -5.19 -8.22 8.53
C GLU A 92 -4.49 -6.87 8.66
N VAL A 93 -3.82 -6.61 9.80
CA VAL A 93 -2.85 -5.52 9.89
C VAL A 93 -1.61 -5.89 9.09
N VAL A 94 -1.06 -4.92 8.35
CA VAL A 94 0.06 -5.17 7.44
C VAL A 94 1.32 -5.62 8.17
N GLU A 95 1.49 -5.21 9.44
CA GLU A 95 2.63 -5.59 10.28
C GLU A 95 2.63 -7.09 10.62
N ASP A 96 1.46 -7.72 10.71
CA ASP A 96 1.30 -9.13 11.11
C ASP A 96 0.91 -10.05 9.95
N SER A 97 0.56 -9.47 8.78
CA SER A 97 0.09 -10.24 7.63
C SER A 97 1.14 -11.21 7.11
N GLY A 98 0.73 -12.41 6.80
CA GLY A 98 1.57 -13.42 6.13
C GLY A 98 1.72 -13.20 4.62
N PHE A 99 1.15 -12.12 4.06
CA PHE A 99 1.18 -11.80 2.62
C PHE A 99 0.84 -13.02 1.75
N PHE A 100 -0.24 -13.72 2.11
CA PHE A 100 -0.74 -14.92 1.43
C PHE A 100 0.29 -16.07 1.33
N GLY A 101 1.40 -16.03 2.08
CA GLY A 101 2.46 -17.06 2.06
C GLY A 101 3.14 -17.20 0.70
N ARG A 102 3.23 -16.15 -0.11
CA ARG A 102 3.77 -16.19 -1.47
C ARG A 102 4.70 -15.03 -1.78
N THR A 103 5.30 -15.06 -2.96
CA THR A 103 6.10 -13.98 -3.53
C THR A 103 5.34 -13.27 -4.65
N PHE A 104 5.78 -12.04 -5.00
CA PHE A 104 5.08 -11.13 -5.91
C PHE A 104 6.03 -10.52 -6.93
N ASP A 105 5.48 -10.16 -8.09
CA ASP A 105 6.16 -9.38 -9.10
C ASP A 105 6.22 -7.90 -8.73
N ALA A 106 5.24 -7.44 -7.94
CA ALA A 106 5.24 -6.09 -7.41
C ALA A 106 4.46 -5.97 -6.10
N VAL A 107 4.77 -4.91 -5.35
CA VAL A 107 4.03 -4.46 -4.17
C VAL A 107 3.67 -2.99 -4.36
N VAL A 108 2.46 -2.61 -4.00
CA VAL A 108 2.02 -1.21 -3.92
C VAL A 108 1.53 -0.92 -2.51
N ALA A 109 1.86 0.27 -1.98
CA ALA A 109 1.38 0.77 -0.69
C ALA A 109 1.01 2.25 -0.83
N TRP A 110 -0.21 2.49 -1.32
CA TRP A 110 -0.69 3.83 -1.61
C TRP A 110 -1.48 4.40 -0.43
N GLY A 111 -0.96 5.49 0.17
CA GLY A 111 -1.59 6.13 1.32
C GLY A 111 -1.47 5.34 2.63
N LEU A 112 -0.47 4.46 2.77
CA LEU A 112 -0.33 3.59 3.93
C LEU A 112 0.89 3.89 4.80
N LEU A 113 2.08 3.97 4.22
CA LEU A 113 3.32 3.96 5.01
C LEU A 113 3.33 5.01 6.11
N PHE A 114 2.98 6.23 5.78
CA PHE A 114 2.99 7.35 6.73
C PHE A 114 1.97 7.22 7.87
N LEU A 115 1.02 6.28 7.80
CA LEU A 115 0.08 5.96 8.89
C LEU A 115 0.72 5.09 9.97
N LEU A 116 1.87 4.47 9.67
CA LEU A 116 2.60 3.60 10.57
C LEU A 116 3.68 4.38 11.35
N PRO A 117 4.00 3.97 12.58
CA PRO A 117 5.18 4.49 13.28
C PRO A 117 6.47 4.23 12.48
N ALA A 118 7.48 5.10 12.62
CA ALA A 118 8.72 5.02 11.85
C ALA A 118 9.36 3.62 11.83
N ALA A 119 9.51 3.00 12.99
CA ALA A 119 10.08 1.64 13.08
C ALA A 119 9.23 0.57 12.36
N ALA A 120 7.90 0.73 12.35
CA ALA A 120 7.00 -0.19 11.63
C ALA A 120 7.12 0.01 10.10
N GLN A 121 7.31 1.25 9.63
CA GLN A 121 7.59 1.52 8.21
C GLN A 121 8.87 0.83 7.75
N GLU A 122 9.96 0.98 8.52
CA GLU A 122 11.24 0.34 8.23
C GLU A 122 11.09 -1.19 8.19
N ALA A 123 10.46 -1.79 9.21
CA ALA A 123 10.20 -3.22 9.25
C ALA A 123 9.35 -3.70 8.06
N LEU A 124 8.30 -2.95 7.68
CA LEU A 124 7.44 -3.28 6.55
C LEU A 124 8.21 -3.25 5.22
N ILE A 125 9.10 -2.28 5.01
CA ILE A 125 9.95 -2.21 3.80
C ILE A 125 10.85 -3.45 3.69
N HIS A 126 11.46 -3.91 4.79
CA HIS A 126 12.24 -5.15 4.81
C HIS A 126 11.38 -6.39 4.49
N ARG A 127 10.16 -6.46 5.02
CA ARG A 127 9.22 -7.54 4.72
C ARG A 127 8.77 -7.53 3.26
N VAL A 128 8.50 -6.35 2.69
CA VAL A 128 8.20 -6.19 1.27
C VAL A 128 9.36 -6.71 0.42
N ALA A 129 10.60 -6.34 0.73
CA ALA A 129 11.77 -6.84 0.01
C ALA A 129 11.89 -8.38 0.05
N SER A 130 11.48 -9.01 1.17
CA SER A 130 11.56 -10.47 1.32
C SER A 130 10.56 -11.22 0.42
N VAL A 131 9.41 -10.62 0.11
CA VAL A 131 8.36 -11.24 -0.73
C VAL A 131 8.37 -10.81 -2.18
N LEU A 132 9.23 -9.89 -2.58
CA LEU A 132 9.44 -9.55 -3.99
C LEU A 132 10.32 -10.58 -4.68
N HIS A 133 9.96 -10.93 -5.91
CA HIS A 133 10.88 -11.62 -6.84
C HIS A 133 12.09 -10.72 -7.18
N THR A 134 13.20 -11.33 -7.63
CA THR A 134 14.28 -10.60 -8.30
C THR A 134 13.70 -9.86 -9.51
N GLY A 135 14.03 -8.60 -9.66
CA GLY A 135 13.42 -7.70 -10.65
C GLY A 135 12.08 -7.09 -10.23
N GLY A 136 11.47 -7.59 -9.18
CA GLY A 136 10.17 -7.11 -8.67
C GLY A 136 10.21 -5.66 -8.17
N ARG A 137 9.07 -4.97 -8.24
CA ARG A 137 8.97 -3.53 -7.97
C ARG A 137 8.16 -3.22 -6.73
N PHE A 138 8.54 -2.15 -6.05
CA PHE A 138 7.82 -1.60 -4.90
C PHE A 138 7.49 -0.14 -5.14
N LEU A 139 6.18 0.18 -5.21
CA LEU A 139 5.68 1.55 -5.31
C LEU A 139 4.97 1.93 -4.02
N PHE A 140 5.34 3.07 -3.42
CA PHE A 140 4.60 3.58 -2.28
C PHE A 140 4.54 5.10 -2.26
N THR A 141 3.59 5.65 -1.50
CA THR A 141 3.45 7.09 -1.31
C THR A 141 3.78 7.50 0.12
N SER A 142 4.52 8.60 0.25
CA SER A 142 4.73 9.31 1.51
C SER A 142 5.29 10.72 1.22
N PRO A 143 5.06 11.72 2.10
CA PRO A 143 5.66 13.05 1.91
C PRO A 143 7.17 13.01 1.71
N LYS A 144 7.66 13.88 0.83
CA LYS A 144 9.10 14.02 0.54
C LYS A 144 9.92 14.48 1.74
N GLN A 145 9.32 15.34 2.57
CA GLN A 145 9.95 15.86 3.78
C GLN A 145 9.79 14.88 4.94
N ALA A 146 10.84 14.75 5.76
CA ALA A 146 10.71 14.10 7.06
C ALA A 146 9.85 15.01 7.96
N CYS A 147 8.68 14.52 8.37
CA CYS A 147 7.73 15.29 9.16
C CYS A 147 6.76 14.41 9.91
N THR A 148 6.06 15.00 10.87
CA THR A 148 4.91 14.42 11.56
C THR A 148 3.75 15.40 11.50
N TRP A 149 2.53 14.86 11.37
CA TRP A 149 1.30 15.67 11.38
C TRP A 149 0.15 14.88 11.99
N THR A 150 -0.92 15.59 12.31
CA THR A 150 -2.16 14.94 12.71
C THR A 150 -3.00 14.65 11.47
N ASP A 151 -3.31 13.38 11.23
CA ASP A 151 -4.19 12.96 10.14
C ASP A 151 -5.57 13.54 10.33
N VAL A 152 -6.08 14.23 9.31
CA VAL A 152 -7.34 14.99 9.41
C VAL A 152 -8.59 14.11 9.51
N LEU A 153 -8.51 12.85 9.09
CA LEU A 153 -9.63 11.92 9.15
C LEU A 153 -9.68 11.20 10.49
N THR A 154 -8.55 10.67 10.93
CA THR A 154 -8.49 9.81 12.11
C THR A 154 -8.09 10.54 13.38
N GLY A 155 -7.55 11.76 13.27
CA GLY A 155 -6.96 12.50 14.38
C GLY A 155 -5.69 11.88 14.95
N ARG A 156 -5.15 10.84 14.31
CA ARG A 156 -3.91 10.16 14.72
C ARG A 156 -2.69 10.82 14.14
N GLN A 157 -1.55 10.57 14.77
CA GLN A 157 -0.27 11.03 14.26
C GLN A 157 0.16 10.20 13.05
N SER A 158 0.50 10.90 11.97
CA SER A 158 1.16 10.35 10.79
C SER A 158 2.62 10.81 10.75
N THR A 159 3.49 10.01 10.15
CA THR A 159 4.93 10.27 10.12
C THR A 159 5.51 9.92 8.76
N SER A 160 6.30 10.82 8.17
CA SER A 160 7.14 10.52 7.02
C SER A 160 8.61 10.46 7.44
N LEU A 161 9.34 9.44 6.97
CA LEU A 161 10.80 9.35 7.14
C LEU A 161 11.54 10.35 6.22
N GLY A 162 10.84 10.92 5.23
CA GLY A 162 11.42 11.76 4.20
C GLY A 162 12.24 10.97 3.17
N SER A 163 12.57 11.60 2.04
CA SER A 163 13.28 10.93 0.94
C SER A 163 14.59 10.28 1.38
N GLU A 164 15.37 10.92 2.23
CA GLU A 164 16.66 10.36 2.69
C GLU A 164 16.45 9.15 3.60
N GLY A 165 15.47 9.21 4.53
CA GLY A 165 15.12 8.09 5.40
C GLY A 165 14.60 6.88 4.60
N TYR A 166 13.70 7.11 3.65
CA TYR A 166 13.22 6.03 2.78
C TYR A 166 14.33 5.44 1.92
N ARG A 167 15.19 6.28 1.32
CA ARG A 167 16.35 5.81 0.54
C ARG A 167 17.26 4.91 1.37
N THR A 168 17.62 5.35 2.57
CA THR A 168 18.45 4.58 3.51
C THR A 168 17.80 3.23 3.84
N THR A 169 16.53 3.22 4.17
CA THR A 169 15.77 1.99 4.51
C THR A 169 15.65 1.04 3.31
N LEU A 170 15.38 1.57 2.12
CA LEU A 170 15.31 0.76 0.89
C LEU A 170 16.64 0.07 0.61
N VAL A 171 17.76 0.81 0.68
CA VAL A 171 19.10 0.24 0.50
C VAL A 171 19.40 -0.83 1.55
N ALA A 172 19.08 -0.58 2.82
CA ALA A 172 19.26 -1.57 3.89
C ALA A 172 18.42 -2.84 3.68
N ALA A 173 17.25 -2.71 3.05
CA ALA A 173 16.39 -3.83 2.68
C ALA A 173 16.82 -4.54 1.37
N GLY A 174 17.89 -4.07 0.70
CA GLY A 174 18.34 -4.64 -0.57
C GLY A 174 17.52 -4.21 -1.78
N LEU A 175 16.82 -3.07 -1.68
CA LEU A 175 16.05 -2.47 -2.78
C LEU A 175 16.80 -1.26 -3.34
N ALA A 176 16.77 -1.10 -4.66
CA ALA A 176 17.30 0.07 -5.35
C ALA A 176 16.16 1.05 -5.65
N LEU A 177 16.24 2.27 -5.14
CA LEU A 177 15.33 3.35 -5.52
C LEU A 177 15.60 3.73 -6.99
N LEU A 178 14.58 3.63 -7.83
CA LEU A 178 14.66 3.93 -9.27
C LEU A 178 14.31 5.39 -9.53
N THR A 179 13.20 5.86 -8.98
CA THR A 179 12.69 7.21 -9.21
C THR A 179 11.79 7.68 -8.09
N GLU A 180 11.71 8.99 -7.94
CA GLU A 180 10.73 9.71 -7.11
C GLU A 180 9.95 10.65 -8.03
N HIS A 181 8.63 10.73 -7.89
CA HIS A 181 7.77 11.62 -8.68
C HIS A 181 6.52 12.02 -7.91
N GLN A 182 5.71 12.93 -8.46
CA GLN A 182 4.44 13.34 -7.88
C GLN A 182 3.31 13.12 -8.89
N ASP A 183 2.11 12.83 -8.38
CA ASP A 183 0.89 12.83 -9.19
C ASP A 183 0.22 14.22 -9.22
N GLU A 184 -0.93 14.29 -9.87
CA GLU A 184 -1.75 15.50 -10.04
C GLU A 184 -2.31 16.07 -8.72
N ALA A 185 -2.34 15.25 -7.66
CA ALA A 185 -2.79 15.64 -6.33
C ALA A 185 -1.61 15.83 -5.35
N GLU A 186 -0.39 16.00 -5.89
CA GLU A 186 0.86 16.21 -5.14
C GLU A 186 1.25 15.03 -4.22
N ASN A 187 0.65 13.83 -4.39
CA ASN A 187 1.14 12.65 -3.70
C ASN A 187 2.55 12.33 -4.21
N HIS A 188 3.49 12.19 -3.28
CA HIS A 188 4.87 11.87 -3.61
C HIS A 188 5.10 10.37 -3.60
N TYR A 189 5.60 9.83 -4.69
CA TYR A 189 5.84 8.41 -4.94
C TYR A 189 7.31 8.06 -4.87
N TYR A 190 7.56 6.89 -4.32
CA TYR A 190 8.85 6.20 -4.34
C TYR A 190 8.68 4.90 -5.10
N ASP A 191 9.47 4.73 -6.14
CA ASP A 191 9.50 3.52 -6.95
C ASP A 191 10.85 2.85 -6.79
N ALA A 192 10.84 1.65 -6.23
CA ALA A 192 12.04 0.86 -5.97
C ALA A 192 11.96 -0.50 -6.64
N ARG A 193 13.11 -1.16 -6.81
CA ARG A 193 13.24 -2.47 -7.43
C ARG A 193 14.18 -3.37 -6.62
N LYS A 194 13.84 -4.64 -6.54
CA LYS A 194 14.74 -5.68 -6.05
C LYS A 194 15.70 -6.08 -7.18
N PRO A 195 17.02 -5.91 -7.01
CA PRO A 195 18.03 -6.27 -8.02
C PRO A 195 18.01 -7.73 -8.43
#